data_6ddcea4a937ab1153d4513b87e972e03
#
_entry.id   6ddcea4a937ab1153d4513b87e972e03
#
_cell.length_a   1.000
_cell.length_b   1.000
_cell.length_c   1.000
_cell.angle_alpha   90.00
_cell.angle_beta   90.00
_cell.angle_gamma   90.00
#
_symmetry.space_group_name_H-M   'P 1'
#
loop_
_entity.id
_entity.type
_entity.pdbx_description
1 polymer ?
#
loop_
_entity_poly.entity_id
_entity_poly.type
_entity_poly.pdbx_seq_one_letter_code
_entity_poly.pdbx_strand_id
1 'polypeptide(L)'
;MFEQPVPQGIPALPTIEAMAGKGALYAALAAVCPHASWVQTYSEAEVGRHFLDHYGHIELFGPAGIFRTQACRAFIGYWGPGLFYPMHDHEAEEIYLVLTGRCLFEAEGDAPADLGPGGVKFHRSGQSHTMTMGDEGMLALCLWRGAGLADNAKLNAPPANS
;
A
#
# COMPACT_ATOMS: atom_id res chain seq x y z
N MET A 1 1.49 -13.20 -13.55
CA MET A 1 1.01 -12.83 -12.20
C MET A 1 1.30 -14.04 -11.32
N PHE A 2 2.34 -13.98 -10.53
CA PHE A 2 2.70 -15.08 -9.64
C PHE A 2 1.91 -14.86 -8.34
N GLU A 3 0.84 -15.64 -8.16
CA GLU A 3 0.21 -15.80 -6.86
C GLU A 3 1.19 -16.55 -5.96
N GLN A 4 2.07 -15.83 -5.30
CA GLN A 4 2.72 -16.36 -4.12
C GLN A 4 1.72 -16.14 -2.99
N PRO A 5 1.17 -17.19 -2.36
CA PRO A 5 0.44 -16.99 -1.13
C PRO A 5 1.40 -16.32 -0.15
N VAL A 6 1.06 -15.12 0.26
CA VAL A 6 1.85 -14.44 1.29
C VAL A 6 1.85 -15.35 2.51
N PRO A 7 3.01 -15.66 3.10
CA PRO A 7 3.10 -16.59 4.21
C PRO A 7 2.08 -16.21 5.28
N GLN A 8 1.35 -17.19 5.79
CA GLN A 8 0.50 -17.05 6.96
C GLN A 8 1.29 -16.37 8.07
N GLY A 9 0.97 -15.13 8.38
CA GLY A 9 1.70 -14.40 9.40
C GLY A 9 2.08 -12.97 9.05
N ILE A 10 1.54 -12.37 7.98
CA ILE A 10 1.69 -10.93 7.84
C ILE A 10 1.09 -10.27 9.07
N PRO A 11 1.87 -9.38 9.74
CA PRO A 11 1.42 -8.63 10.92
C PRO A 11 0.17 -7.77 10.68
N ALA A 12 -0.31 -7.68 9.44
CA ALA A 12 -1.54 -6.99 9.06
C ALA A 12 -2.80 -7.59 9.70
N LEU A 13 -2.92 -8.92 9.77
CA LEU A 13 -4.16 -9.55 10.26
C LEU A 13 -4.47 -9.20 11.72
N PRO A 14 -3.54 -9.32 12.69
CA PRO A 14 -3.78 -8.87 14.05
C PRO A 14 -4.13 -7.39 14.15
N THR A 15 -3.50 -6.54 13.32
CA THR A 15 -3.80 -5.10 13.26
C THR A 15 -5.23 -4.86 12.79
N ILE A 16 -5.67 -5.57 11.75
CA ILE A 16 -7.02 -5.47 11.20
C ILE A 16 -8.06 -5.96 12.21
N GLU A 17 -7.83 -7.08 12.87
CA GLU A 17 -8.71 -7.61 13.92
C GLU A 17 -8.89 -6.63 15.08
N ALA A 18 -7.80 -6.03 15.55
CA ALA A 18 -7.83 -5.03 16.62
C ALA A 18 -8.63 -3.77 16.27
N MET A 19 -8.84 -3.52 14.99
CA MET A 19 -9.59 -2.36 14.51
C MET A 19 -11.09 -2.65 14.28
N ALA A 20 -11.52 -3.90 14.29
CA ALA A 20 -12.89 -4.30 13.90
C ALA A 20 -14.00 -3.53 14.62
N GLY A 21 -13.78 -3.13 15.88
CA GLY A 21 -14.72 -2.34 16.68
C GLY A 21 -14.80 -0.85 16.34
N LYS A 22 -13.93 -0.33 15.47
CA LYS A 22 -13.83 1.12 15.16
C LYS A 22 -14.85 1.62 14.13
N GLY A 23 -15.68 0.75 13.56
CA GLY A 23 -16.72 1.15 12.62
C GLY A 23 -16.95 0.13 11.50
N ALA A 24 -17.95 0.40 10.66
CA ALA A 24 -18.40 -0.56 9.62
C ALA A 24 -17.31 -0.93 8.62
N LEU A 25 -16.48 0.04 8.20
CA LEU A 25 -15.36 -0.23 7.29
C LEU A 25 -14.37 -1.22 7.92
N TYR A 26 -13.98 -0.98 9.16
CA TYR A 26 -13.01 -1.83 9.86
C TYR A 26 -13.56 -3.22 10.15
N ALA A 27 -14.85 -3.33 10.49
CA ALA A 27 -15.51 -4.61 10.65
C ALA A 27 -15.56 -5.41 9.33
N ALA A 28 -15.83 -4.74 8.21
CA ALA A 28 -15.81 -5.36 6.89
C ALA A 28 -14.40 -5.84 6.49
N LEU A 29 -13.37 -5.05 6.76
CA LEU A 29 -11.97 -5.44 6.52
C LEU A 29 -11.57 -6.64 7.36
N ALA A 30 -11.92 -6.66 8.64
CA ALA A 30 -11.65 -7.79 9.53
C ALA A 30 -12.35 -9.08 9.08
N ALA A 31 -13.51 -8.97 8.44
CA ALA A 31 -14.23 -10.11 7.90
C ALA A 31 -13.64 -10.63 6.57
N VAL A 32 -13.09 -9.75 5.72
CA VAL A 32 -12.63 -10.10 4.37
C VAL A 32 -11.14 -10.46 4.34
N CYS A 33 -10.28 -9.69 4.99
CA CYS A 33 -8.84 -9.78 4.85
C CYS A 33 -8.24 -11.16 5.25
N PRO A 34 -8.75 -11.91 6.23
CA PRO A 34 -8.26 -13.25 6.55
C PRO A 34 -8.47 -14.28 5.43
N HIS A 35 -9.44 -14.02 4.54
CA HIS A 35 -9.83 -14.92 3.45
C HIS A 35 -9.34 -14.46 2.08
N ALA A 36 -8.74 -13.28 2.00
CA ALA A 36 -8.26 -12.70 0.76
C ALA A 36 -6.83 -13.15 0.44
N SER A 37 -6.48 -13.13 -0.84
CA SER A 37 -5.10 -13.39 -1.28
C SER A 37 -4.26 -12.13 -1.07
N TRP A 38 -3.31 -12.18 -0.16
CA TRP A 38 -2.29 -11.15 0.00
C TRP A 38 -1.23 -11.35 -1.08
N VAL A 39 -0.79 -10.26 -1.69
CA VAL A 39 0.21 -10.26 -2.74
C VAL A 39 1.30 -9.22 -2.46
N GLN A 40 2.45 -9.39 -3.11
CA GLN A 40 3.58 -8.47 -3.07
C GLN A 40 3.90 -8.00 -4.48
N THR A 41 4.23 -6.72 -4.62
CA THR A 41 4.49 -6.11 -5.92
C THR A 41 5.88 -6.46 -6.45
N TYR A 42 6.86 -6.60 -5.54
CA TYR A 42 8.28 -6.64 -5.85
C TYR A 42 8.91 -7.99 -5.56
N SER A 43 10.04 -8.25 -6.21
CA SER A 43 10.92 -9.38 -5.91
C SER A 43 11.91 -9.04 -4.79
N GLU A 44 12.51 -10.07 -4.18
CA GLU A 44 13.56 -9.89 -3.18
C GLU A 44 14.81 -9.18 -3.73
N ALA A 45 15.11 -9.36 -5.01
CA ALA A 45 16.23 -8.68 -5.67
C ALA A 45 16.01 -7.17 -5.80
N GLU A 46 14.76 -6.69 -5.84
CA GLU A 46 14.41 -5.29 -5.97
C GLU A 46 14.38 -4.55 -4.63
N VAL A 47 13.81 -5.16 -3.60
CA VAL A 47 13.54 -4.47 -2.32
C VAL A 47 14.18 -5.13 -1.10
N GLY A 48 14.73 -6.32 -1.25
CA GLY A 48 15.31 -7.09 -0.16
C GLY A 48 14.29 -7.82 0.71
N ARG A 49 14.77 -8.82 1.44
CA ARG A 49 13.95 -9.70 2.27
C ARG A 49 13.20 -8.96 3.38
N HIS A 50 13.88 -8.00 4.03
CA HIS A 50 13.27 -7.21 5.11
C HIS A 50 12.00 -6.49 4.65
N PHE A 51 12.03 -5.87 3.46
CA PHE A 51 10.86 -5.21 2.90
C PHE A 51 9.71 -6.21 2.69
N LEU A 52 10.00 -7.35 2.06
CA LEU A 52 8.98 -8.36 1.77
C LEU A 52 8.35 -8.97 3.03
N ASP A 53 9.13 -9.15 4.09
CA ASP A 53 8.62 -9.67 5.36
C ASP A 53 7.68 -8.67 6.07
N HIS A 54 7.69 -7.39 5.66
CA HIS A 54 6.91 -6.31 6.27
C HIS A 54 5.95 -5.60 5.31
N TYR A 55 5.71 -6.17 4.12
CA TYR A 55 4.87 -5.56 3.10
C TYR A 55 3.93 -6.56 2.44
N GLY A 56 2.71 -6.12 2.18
CA GLY A 56 1.76 -6.85 1.36
C GLY A 56 0.47 -6.08 1.16
N HIS A 57 -0.30 -6.47 0.15
CA HIS A 57 -1.58 -5.85 -0.13
C HIS A 57 -2.63 -6.84 -0.64
N ILE A 58 -3.89 -6.43 -0.57
CA ILE A 58 -5.03 -7.13 -1.15
C ILE A 58 -5.69 -6.19 -2.14
N GLU A 59 -5.89 -6.62 -3.39
CA GLU A 59 -6.70 -5.87 -4.34
C GLU A 59 -8.18 -6.19 -4.12
N LEU A 60 -8.93 -5.22 -3.62
CA LEU A 60 -10.36 -5.34 -3.35
C LEU A 60 -11.16 -5.29 -4.64
N PHE A 61 -10.95 -4.26 -5.43
CA PHE A 61 -11.54 -4.11 -6.77
C PHE A 61 -10.55 -3.50 -7.74
N GLY A 62 -10.66 -3.90 -9.01
CA GLY A 62 -9.74 -3.52 -10.04
C GLY A 62 -9.59 -4.61 -11.10
N PRO A 63 -8.59 -4.49 -12.00
CA PRO A 63 -8.34 -5.48 -13.05
C PRO A 63 -8.09 -6.91 -12.53
N ALA A 64 -7.46 -7.04 -11.36
CA ALA A 64 -7.14 -8.32 -10.73
C ALA A 64 -7.86 -8.57 -9.39
N GLY A 65 -8.68 -7.60 -8.92
CA GLY A 65 -9.30 -7.61 -7.61
C GLY A 65 -10.39 -8.67 -7.40
N ILE A 66 -10.86 -8.76 -6.17
CA ILE A 66 -12.02 -9.59 -5.78
C ILE A 66 -13.24 -9.20 -6.64
N PHE A 67 -13.47 -7.90 -6.80
CA PHE A 67 -14.49 -7.37 -7.71
C PHE A 67 -13.80 -6.81 -8.97
N ARG A 68 -14.08 -7.40 -10.12
CA ARG A 68 -13.46 -7.02 -11.41
C ARG A 68 -14.04 -5.72 -11.95
N THR A 69 -13.17 -4.74 -12.20
CA THR A 69 -13.52 -3.47 -12.87
C THR A 69 -12.30 -2.90 -13.59
N GLN A 70 -12.55 -2.09 -14.63
CA GLN A 70 -11.54 -1.31 -15.37
C GLN A 70 -11.66 0.20 -15.07
N ALA A 71 -12.60 0.61 -14.21
CA ALA A 71 -12.86 2.02 -13.94
C ALA A 71 -11.95 2.62 -12.87
N CYS A 72 -11.52 1.78 -11.92
CA CYS A 72 -10.66 2.17 -10.80
C CYS A 72 -10.01 0.92 -10.18
N ARG A 73 -9.06 1.13 -9.28
CA ARG A 73 -8.42 0.06 -8.50
C ARG A 73 -8.40 0.46 -7.03
N ALA A 74 -8.65 -0.48 -6.16
CA ALA A 74 -8.50 -0.26 -4.72
C ALA A 74 -7.85 -1.45 -4.05
N PHE A 75 -6.94 -1.17 -3.14
CA PHE A 75 -6.29 -2.20 -2.34
C PHE A 75 -6.11 -1.75 -0.88
N ILE A 76 -6.09 -2.72 -0.01
CA ILE A 76 -5.61 -2.55 1.36
C ILE A 76 -4.14 -2.91 1.35
N GLY A 77 -3.29 -1.95 1.68
CA GLY A 77 -1.85 -2.13 1.82
C GLY A 77 -1.42 -2.09 3.27
N TYR A 78 -0.48 -2.94 3.61
CA TYR A 78 0.22 -2.97 4.89
C TYR A 78 1.71 -2.75 4.68
N TRP A 79 2.27 -1.85 5.49
CA TRP A 79 3.70 -1.57 5.60
C TRP A 79 4.09 -1.62 7.08
N GLY A 80 5.04 -2.47 7.43
CA GLY A 80 5.44 -2.72 8.81
C GLY A 80 6.15 -1.57 9.50
N PRO A 81 6.38 -1.69 10.82
CA PRO A 81 7.05 -0.67 11.64
C PRO A 81 8.40 -0.25 11.07
N GLY A 82 8.63 1.06 10.96
CA GLY A 82 9.88 1.65 10.51
C GLY A 82 10.25 1.34 9.05
N LEU A 83 9.39 0.68 8.28
CA LEU A 83 9.68 0.33 6.90
C LEU A 83 9.83 1.59 6.05
N PHE A 84 10.88 1.64 5.24
CA PHE A 84 11.05 2.63 4.19
C PHE A 84 10.61 2.04 2.84
N TYR A 85 9.65 2.69 2.20
CA TYR A 85 9.24 2.36 0.84
C TYR A 85 9.99 3.28 -0.12
N PRO A 86 10.90 2.72 -0.93
CA PRO A 86 11.77 3.50 -1.81
C PRO A 86 11.00 4.35 -2.83
N MET A 87 11.71 5.30 -3.42
CA MET A 87 11.17 6.16 -4.48
C MET A 87 10.58 5.32 -5.60
N HIS A 88 9.30 5.57 -5.88
CA HIS A 88 8.55 4.87 -6.91
C HIS A 88 7.53 5.81 -7.56
N ASP A 89 7.02 5.41 -8.70
CA ASP A 89 5.93 6.08 -9.39
C ASP A 89 5.02 5.09 -10.10
N HIS A 90 3.89 5.58 -10.58
CA HIS A 90 2.93 4.86 -11.40
C HIS A 90 2.08 5.84 -12.21
N GLU A 91 1.53 5.37 -13.34
CA GLU A 91 0.74 6.21 -14.23
C GLU A 91 -0.62 6.61 -13.63
N ALA A 92 -1.22 5.75 -12.80
CA ALA A 92 -2.49 6.07 -12.15
C ALA A 92 -2.34 7.26 -11.18
N GLU A 93 -3.37 8.09 -11.05
CA GLU A 93 -3.53 8.96 -9.88
C GLU A 93 -3.87 8.11 -8.65
N GLU A 94 -3.34 8.47 -7.49
CA GLU A 94 -3.50 7.68 -6.27
C GLU A 94 -3.95 8.53 -5.07
N ILE A 95 -4.81 7.93 -4.25
CA ILE A 95 -5.16 8.43 -2.93
C ILE A 95 -4.83 7.36 -1.90
N TYR A 96 -4.06 7.73 -0.87
CA TYR A 96 -3.95 6.99 0.38
C TYR A 96 -4.94 7.54 1.40
N LEU A 97 -5.69 6.65 2.05
CA LEU A 97 -6.40 6.92 3.30
C LEU A 97 -5.75 6.07 4.39
N VAL A 98 -5.06 6.71 5.33
CA VAL A 98 -4.44 6.01 6.45
C VAL A 98 -5.52 5.47 7.38
N LEU A 99 -5.56 4.17 7.60
CA LEU A 99 -6.53 3.50 8.46
C LEU A 99 -5.98 3.33 9.89
N THR A 100 -4.70 2.99 10.01
CA THR A 100 -4.00 2.91 11.30
C THR A 100 -2.50 3.11 11.12
N GLY A 101 -1.80 3.38 12.22
CA GLY A 101 -0.37 3.68 12.20
C GLY A 101 -0.07 5.09 11.72
N ARG A 102 1.15 5.31 11.23
CA ARG A 102 1.63 6.62 10.81
C ARG A 102 2.63 6.49 9.67
N CYS A 103 2.65 7.47 8.78
CA CYS A 103 3.57 7.51 7.65
C CYS A 103 3.96 8.94 7.30
N LEU A 104 5.24 9.16 7.10
CA LEU A 104 5.78 10.34 6.43
C LEU A 104 5.74 10.07 4.92
N PHE A 105 4.92 10.84 4.20
CA PHE A 105 4.86 10.85 2.74
C PHE A 105 5.71 11.99 2.20
N GLU A 106 6.61 11.68 1.28
CA GLU A 106 7.40 12.64 0.55
C GLU A 106 7.18 12.43 -0.95
N ALA A 107 6.85 13.49 -1.68
CA ALA A 107 6.53 13.42 -3.10
C ALA A 107 7.11 14.61 -3.84
N GLU A 108 7.55 14.37 -5.07
CA GLU A 108 8.14 15.40 -5.92
C GLU A 108 7.21 16.62 -6.07
N GLY A 109 7.74 17.80 -5.74
CA GLY A 109 7.02 19.06 -5.83
C GLY A 109 6.02 19.35 -4.70
N ASP A 110 5.89 18.45 -3.72
CA ASP A 110 5.02 18.65 -2.56
C ASP A 110 5.84 18.84 -1.28
N ALA A 111 5.27 19.52 -0.29
CA ALA A 111 5.81 19.49 1.07
C ALA A 111 5.62 18.09 1.68
N PRO A 112 6.57 17.61 2.49
CA PRO A 112 6.40 16.37 3.24
C PRO A 112 5.15 16.40 4.12
N ALA A 113 4.44 15.27 4.21
CA ALA A 113 3.22 15.14 5.00
C ALA A 113 3.30 13.93 5.94
N ASP A 114 3.34 14.20 7.25
CA ASP A 114 3.32 13.17 8.28
C ASP A 114 1.87 12.92 8.72
N LEU A 115 1.30 11.77 8.32
CA LEU A 115 -0.12 11.46 8.42
C LEU A 115 -0.38 10.23 9.29
N GLY A 116 -1.36 10.36 10.18
CA GLY A 116 -1.94 9.28 10.98
C GLY A 116 -3.36 8.91 10.53
N PRO A 117 -4.11 8.13 11.34
CA PRO A 117 -5.44 7.63 10.99
C PRO A 117 -6.42 8.74 10.56
N GLY A 118 -7.10 8.52 9.43
CA GLY A 118 -7.97 9.50 8.77
C GLY A 118 -7.22 10.49 7.87
N GLY A 119 -5.90 10.52 7.90
CA GLY A 119 -5.09 11.32 7.00
C GLY A 119 -5.20 10.84 5.55
N VAL A 120 -5.21 11.79 4.62
CA VAL A 120 -5.33 11.52 3.18
C VAL A 120 -4.14 12.13 2.44
N LYS A 121 -3.47 11.36 1.61
CA LYS A 121 -2.44 11.83 0.67
C LYS A 121 -2.87 11.53 -0.76
N PHE A 122 -2.76 12.52 -1.61
CA PHE A 122 -2.96 12.39 -3.05
C PHE A 122 -1.62 12.45 -3.77
N HIS A 123 -1.45 11.56 -4.76
CA HIS A 123 -0.34 11.57 -5.71
C HIS A 123 -0.88 11.74 -7.13
N ARG A 124 -0.28 12.67 -7.88
CA ARG A 124 -0.59 12.88 -9.30
C ARG A 124 -0.05 11.73 -10.14
N SER A 125 -0.62 11.56 -11.34
CA SER A 125 -0.07 10.62 -12.34
C SER A 125 1.43 10.84 -12.55
N GLY A 126 2.23 9.78 -12.43
CA GLY A 126 3.68 9.80 -12.62
C GLY A 126 4.47 10.58 -11.56
N GLN A 127 3.85 10.98 -10.45
CA GLN A 127 4.55 11.69 -9.39
C GLN A 127 5.41 10.74 -8.56
N SER A 128 6.73 10.92 -8.61
CA SER A 128 7.67 10.15 -7.78
C SER A 128 7.47 10.44 -6.29
N HIS A 129 7.40 9.39 -5.48
CA HIS A 129 7.16 9.51 -4.04
C HIS A 129 7.82 8.39 -3.23
N THR A 130 8.05 8.67 -1.94
CA THR A 130 8.53 7.72 -0.94
C THR A 130 7.60 7.72 0.26
N MET A 131 7.71 6.67 1.06
CA MET A 131 6.99 6.57 2.32
C MET A 131 7.90 6.02 3.41
N THR A 132 7.88 6.66 4.59
CA THR A 132 8.58 6.16 5.78
C THR A 132 7.55 5.90 6.87
N MET A 133 7.42 4.64 7.27
CA MET A 133 6.46 4.23 8.30
C MET A 133 6.96 4.60 9.69
N GLY A 134 6.04 5.00 10.55
CA GLY A 134 6.31 5.16 11.99
C GLY A 134 6.47 3.82 12.72
N ASP A 135 6.64 3.88 14.04
CA ASP A 135 6.93 2.71 14.91
C ASP A 135 5.82 1.66 14.94
N GLU A 136 4.59 2.02 14.55
CA GLU A 136 3.45 1.10 14.47
C GLU A 136 3.23 0.54 13.04
N GLY A 137 4.03 0.99 12.06
CA GLY A 137 3.77 0.72 10.65
C GLY A 137 2.57 1.51 10.13
N MET A 138 1.99 1.07 9.01
CA MET A 138 0.79 1.66 8.42
C MET A 138 -0.09 0.60 7.77
N LEU A 139 -1.40 0.72 7.98
CA LEU A 139 -2.42 0.12 7.13
C LEU A 139 -3.16 1.25 6.41
N ALA A 140 -3.32 1.15 5.10
CA ALA A 140 -4.02 2.15 4.30
C ALA A 140 -4.94 1.52 3.27
N LEU A 141 -6.03 2.24 2.96
CA LEU A 141 -6.81 2.04 1.75
C LEU A 141 -6.20 2.91 0.64
N CYS A 142 -5.78 2.28 -0.45
CA CYS A 142 -5.22 2.93 -1.62
C CYS A 142 -6.23 2.87 -2.75
N LEU A 143 -6.45 3.99 -3.41
CA LEU A 143 -7.39 4.13 -4.52
C LEU A 143 -6.67 4.69 -5.73
N TRP A 144 -6.76 3.97 -6.84
CA TRP A 144 -6.19 4.36 -8.13
C TRP A 144 -7.28 4.68 -9.14
N ARG A 145 -7.06 5.70 -9.96
CA ARG A 145 -7.88 6.03 -11.12
C ARG A 145 -7.05 6.51 -12.30
N GLY A 146 -7.65 6.55 -13.47
CA GLY A 146 -7.00 7.02 -14.72
C GLY A 146 -6.35 5.87 -15.48
N ALA A 147 -5.21 6.15 -16.11
CA ALA A 147 -4.45 5.16 -16.87
C ALA A 147 -3.61 4.26 -15.96
N GLY A 148 -3.03 3.18 -16.49
CA GLY A 148 -2.10 2.32 -15.76
C GLY A 148 -2.72 1.47 -14.63
N LEU A 149 -4.03 1.27 -14.59
CA LEU A 149 -4.70 0.52 -13.51
C LEU A 149 -4.27 -0.95 -13.42
N ALA A 150 -3.81 -1.55 -14.51
CA ALA A 150 -3.31 -2.93 -14.53
C ALA A 150 -1.81 -3.04 -14.24
N ASP A 151 -1.11 -1.89 -14.18
CA ASP A 151 0.32 -1.85 -13.97
C ASP A 151 0.68 -1.92 -12.47
N ASN A 152 1.93 -2.17 -12.20
CA ASN A 152 2.52 -2.07 -10.86
C ASN A 152 3.26 -0.74 -10.72
N ALA A 153 3.40 -0.25 -9.48
CA ALA A 153 4.33 0.82 -9.18
C ALA A 153 5.76 0.38 -9.56
N LYS A 154 6.55 1.32 -10.10
CA LYS A 154 7.93 1.09 -10.55
C LYS A 154 8.88 1.79 -9.60
N LEU A 155 9.87 1.05 -9.10
CA LEU A 155 10.94 1.64 -8.31
C LEU A 155 11.82 2.51 -9.22
N ASN A 156 12.07 3.73 -8.78
CA ASN A 156 12.99 4.62 -9.46
C ASN A 156 14.42 4.24 -9.06
N ALA A 157 15.33 4.22 -10.02
CA ALA A 157 16.74 4.04 -9.70
C ALA A 157 17.19 5.14 -8.72
N PRO A 158 18.01 4.82 -7.70
CA PRO A 158 18.59 5.88 -6.88
C PRO A 158 19.30 6.88 -7.80
N PRO A 159 19.28 8.19 -7.49
CA PRO A 159 19.97 9.17 -8.29
C PRO A 159 21.43 8.72 -8.44
N ALA A 160 21.94 8.71 -9.68
CA ALA A 160 23.33 8.40 -9.92
C ALA A 160 24.16 9.34 -9.05
N ASN A 161 24.98 8.76 -8.16
CA ASN A 161 25.88 9.54 -7.32
C ASN A 161 26.72 10.44 -8.22
N SER A 162 26.44 11.73 -8.17
CA SER A 162 27.25 12.78 -8.80
C SER A 162 28.45 13.12 -7.92
#